data_43e455ec8a995c136b7ded9fe84f4ce7
#
_entry.id   43e455ec8a995c136b7ded9fe84f4ce7
#
_cell.length_a   1.000
_cell.length_b   1.000
_cell.length_c   1.000
_cell.angle_alpha   90.00
_cell.angle_beta   90.00
_cell.angle_gamma   90.00
#
_symmetry.space_group_name_H-M   'P 1'
#
loop_
_entity.id
_entity.type
_entity.pdbx_description
1 polymer ?
#
loop_
_entity_poly.entity_id
_entity_poly.type
_entity_poly.pdbx_seq_one_letter_code
_entity_poly.pdbx_strand_id
1 'polypeptide(L)'
;MIERIKSLAKANAATVIEWRRWLHRHPELSQQEFGTMNYVADRLREMGLEPKTGIGKTGVMAMIRGGKDPGGYCVAIRADYDALPLTEATGLPFASENPGVMHACGHDMHTSSLLGAAKILCEIREELNGSVMLIFEPSEEMYPGGARMMMDDGLFDEVLPDEIYGFHCLPEMEVGRIGMRKGRYMASTDELYWTIKGKGGHGATPHLSVDPILIASHIVVALQQIVSRNAAPMMPTVLSFGRFIGEGRTNIIPDEVKMEGIIRTFDADWRLQCHEKIRKISCGIAESMGGECDLFIDYGYPPVVNDDECTQRVHDNGVAFLGEENVDWLDLRMTAEDFAFFAQKIPACYFRVGIHVPGTPVCNLHRPNLLVDERSIEFASGFEAYNAYRCLIDRIKK
;
A
#
# COMPACT_ATOMS: atom_id res chain seq x y z
N MET A 1 -26.16 -12.15 -13.96
CA MET A 1 -25.38 -12.07 -12.71
C MET A 1 -25.12 -10.61 -12.29
N ILE A 2 -24.70 -9.71 -13.17
CA ILE A 2 -24.44 -8.28 -12.83
C ILE A 2 -25.60 -7.68 -12.02
N GLU A 3 -26.83 -7.71 -12.53
CA GLU A 3 -27.99 -7.12 -11.86
C GLU A 3 -28.30 -7.76 -10.49
N ARG A 4 -28.01 -9.07 -10.36
CA ARG A 4 -28.14 -9.75 -9.07
C ARG A 4 -27.12 -9.25 -8.07
N ILE A 5 -25.84 -9.13 -8.46
CA ILE A 5 -24.77 -8.61 -7.59
C ILE A 5 -25.03 -7.15 -7.23
N LYS A 6 -25.45 -6.30 -8.17
CA LYS A 6 -25.86 -4.92 -7.88
C LYS A 6 -27.03 -4.84 -6.89
N SER A 7 -28.01 -5.71 -7.05
CA SER A 7 -29.15 -5.79 -6.13
C SER A 7 -28.72 -6.22 -4.73
N LEU A 8 -27.82 -7.20 -4.62
CA LEU A 8 -27.26 -7.64 -3.34
C LEU A 8 -26.39 -6.57 -2.68
N ALA A 9 -25.55 -5.88 -3.46
CA ALA A 9 -24.73 -4.76 -2.96
C ALA A 9 -25.62 -3.66 -2.36
N LYS A 10 -26.67 -3.27 -3.09
CA LYS A 10 -27.64 -2.27 -2.62
C LYS A 10 -28.39 -2.75 -1.37
N ALA A 11 -28.82 -4.00 -1.33
CA ALA A 11 -29.56 -4.57 -0.18
C ALA A 11 -28.68 -4.62 1.09
N ASN A 12 -27.38 -4.86 0.93
CA ASN A 12 -26.41 -4.97 2.03
C ASN A 12 -25.79 -3.62 2.39
N ALA A 13 -25.92 -2.56 1.59
CA ALA A 13 -25.20 -1.29 1.74
C ALA A 13 -25.32 -0.69 3.15
N ALA A 14 -26.53 -0.61 3.71
CA ALA A 14 -26.72 -0.06 5.05
C ALA A 14 -25.96 -0.84 6.13
N THR A 15 -25.93 -2.16 6.05
CA THR A 15 -25.18 -3.02 6.98
C THR A 15 -23.68 -2.81 6.84
N VAL A 16 -23.16 -2.73 5.61
CA VAL A 16 -21.74 -2.55 5.35
C VAL A 16 -21.27 -1.16 5.77
N ILE A 17 -22.11 -0.13 5.59
CA ILE A 17 -21.85 1.23 6.09
C ILE A 17 -21.74 1.23 7.63
N GLU A 18 -22.61 0.50 8.34
CA GLU A 18 -22.48 0.39 9.79
C GLU A 18 -21.21 -0.33 10.22
N TRP A 19 -20.75 -1.34 9.47
CA TRP A 19 -19.45 -1.98 9.71
C TRP A 19 -18.30 -0.99 9.52
N ARG A 20 -18.31 -0.21 8.44
CA ARG A 20 -17.34 0.86 8.21
C ARG A 20 -17.32 1.88 9.34
N ARG A 21 -18.48 2.34 9.80
CA ARG A 21 -18.60 3.31 10.89
C ARG A 21 -18.12 2.74 12.23
N TRP A 22 -18.29 1.44 12.45
CA TRP A 22 -17.72 0.80 13.61
C TRP A 22 -16.18 0.79 13.54
N LEU A 23 -15.60 0.38 12.43
CA LEU A 23 -14.15 0.40 12.19
C LEU A 23 -13.59 1.81 12.36
N HIS A 24 -14.27 2.80 11.80
CA HIS A 24 -13.87 4.21 11.88
C HIS A 24 -13.84 4.75 13.31
N ARG A 25 -14.80 4.33 14.16
CA ARG A 25 -14.83 4.71 15.58
C ARG A 25 -13.75 4.03 16.41
N HIS A 26 -13.29 2.84 16.01
CA HIS A 26 -12.35 2.03 16.78
C HIS A 26 -11.04 1.78 16.01
N PRO A 27 -10.38 2.83 15.51
CA PRO A 27 -9.15 2.66 14.74
C PRO A 27 -8.01 2.17 15.64
N GLU A 28 -7.22 1.26 15.14
CA GLU A 28 -6.05 0.70 15.84
C GLU A 28 -4.79 0.89 15.00
N LEU A 29 -3.66 1.17 15.66
CA LEU A 29 -2.39 1.37 14.97
C LEU A 29 -1.83 0.05 14.44
N SER A 30 -0.97 0.14 13.44
CA SER A 30 -0.23 -0.99 12.87
C SER A 30 0.34 -1.90 13.97
N GLN A 31 0.19 -3.21 13.79
CA GLN A 31 0.56 -4.27 14.73
C GLN A 31 -0.19 -4.27 16.09
N GLN A 32 -1.24 -3.50 16.23
CA GLN A 32 -2.06 -3.42 17.45
C GLN A 32 -3.54 -3.64 17.14
N GLU A 33 -3.90 -4.09 15.95
CA GLU A 33 -5.26 -4.17 15.39
C GLU A 33 -6.03 -5.40 15.92
N PHE A 34 -5.90 -5.71 17.21
CA PHE A 34 -6.55 -6.90 17.81
C PHE A 34 -8.07 -6.81 17.86
N GLY A 35 -8.62 -5.63 18.12
CA GLY A 35 -10.05 -5.38 18.11
C GLY A 35 -10.62 -5.49 16.70
N THR A 36 -9.95 -4.89 15.72
CA THR A 36 -10.28 -4.96 14.29
C THR A 36 -10.23 -6.39 13.78
N MET A 37 -9.16 -7.15 14.09
CA MET A 37 -9.03 -8.57 13.77
C MET A 37 -10.22 -9.38 14.26
N ASN A 38 -10.58 -9.22 15.54
CA ASN A 38 -11.72 -9.94 16.13
C ASN A 38 -13.04 -9.53 15.47
N TYR A 39 -13.24 -8.24 15.25
CA TYR A 39 -14.44 -7.72 14.59
C TYR A 39 -14.63 -8.30 13.19
N VAL A 40 -13.58 -8.27 12.36
CA VAL A 40 -13.59 -8.86 11.02
C VAL A 40 -13.88 -10.36 11.09
N ALA A 41 -13.20 -11.08 11.96
CA ALA A 41 -13.42 -12.53 12.14
C ALA A 41 -14.86 -12.85 12.55
N ASP A 42 -15.48 -12.06 13.43
CA ASP A 42 -16.85 -12.26 13.84
C ASP A 42 -17.83 -12.01 12.68
N ARG A 43 -17.62 -10.97 11.87
CA ARG A 43 -18.46 -10.75 10.66
C ARG A 43 -18.36 -11.92 9.69
N LEU A 44 -17.16 -12.48 9.49
CA LEU A 44 -16.96 -13.63 8.61
C LEU A 44 -17.64 -14.90 9.18
N ARG A 45 -17.57 -15.13 10.50
CA ARG A 45 -18.28 -16.25 11.16
C ARG A 45 -19.81 -16.12 11.01
N GLU A 46 -20.36 -14.92 11.13
CA GLU A 46 -21.78 -14.67 10.89
C GLU A 46 -22.22 -15.02 9.45
N MET A 47 -21.30 -14.95 8.48
CA MET A 47 -21.53 -15.39 7.11
C MET A 47 -21.32 -16.90 6.91
N GLY A 48 -21.02 -17.65 7.98
CA GLY A 48 -20.77 -19.10 7.92
C GLY A 48 -19.38 -19.49 7.42
N LEU A 49 -18.41 -18.56 7.49
CA LEU A 49 -17.01 -18.81 7.15
C LEU A 49 -16.19 -19.17 8.39
N GLU A 50 -15.06 -19.83 8.18
CA GLU A 50 -14.10 -20.18 9.22
C GLU A 50 -12.81 -19.35 9.05
N PRO A 51 -12.75 -18.14 9.62
CA PRO A 51 -11.57 -17.30 9.46
C PRO A 51 -10.38 -17.82 10.28
N LYS A 52 -9.19 -17.81 9.67
CA LYS A 52 -7.92 -17.93 10.37
C LYS A 52 -7.49 -16.54 10.83
N THR A 53 -7.17 -16.38 12.09
CA THR A 53 -6.77 -15.11 12.70
C THR A 53 -5.34 -15.17 13.21
N GLY A 54 -4.71 -14.02 13.35
CA GLY A 54 -3.35 -13.91 13.90
C GLY A 54 -2.24 -14.18 12.90
N ILE A 55 -2.54 -14.28 11.60
CA ILE A 55 -1.52 -14.42 10.55
C ILE A 55 -0.77 -13.09 10.42
N GLY A 56 0.56 -13.13 10.51
CA GLY A 56 1.35 -11.90 10.57
C GLY A 56 1.00 -11.03 11.79
N LYS A 57 0.63 -11.66 12.92
CA LYS A 57 0.26 -11.10 14.22
C LYS A 57 -1.23 -10.77 14.35
N THR A 58 -1.81 -9.96 13.50
CA THR A 58 -3.21 -9.52 13.60
C THR A 58 -4.00 -9.72 12.31
N GLY A 59 -3.42 -10.29 11.25
CA GLY A 59 -4.11 -10.54 9.98
C GLY A 59 -5.19 -11.62 10.06
N VAL A 60 -6.16 -11.54 9.14
CA VAL A 60 -7.27 -12.50 9.02
C VAL A 60 -7.35 -13.01 7.59
N MET A 61 -7.53 -14.32 7.43
CA MET A 61 -7.80 -14.94 6.15
C MET A 61 -9.04 -15.85 6.24
N ALA A 62 -9.89 -15.83 5.21
CA ALA A 62 -10.99 -16.75 5.08
C ALA A 62 -11.16 -17.25 3.63
N MET A 63 -11.71 -18.46 3.48
CA MET A 63 -11.96 -19.06 2.18
C MET A 63 -13.47 -19.18 1.91
N ILE A 64 -13.91 -18.67 0.76
CA ILE A 64 -15.22 -18.99 0.20
C ILE A 64 -15.00 -20.07 -0.86
N ARG A 65 -15.34 -21.32 -0.53
CA ARG A 65 -15.28 -22.43 -1.48
C ARG A 65 -16.57 -22.46 -2.28
N GLY A 66 -16.47 -22.33 -3.60
CA GLY A 66 -17.60 -22.33 -4.51
C GLY A 66 -18.33 -23.69 -4.57
N GLY A 67 -19.61 -23.68 -4.95
CA GLY A 67 -20.39 -24.89 -5.16
C GLY A 67 -19.93 -25.69 -6.38
N LYS A 68 -19.21 -25.05 -7.29
CA LYS A 68 -18.64 -25.68 -8.50
C LYS A 68 -17.10 -25.64 -8.38
N ASP A 69 -16.46 -26.80 -8.46
CA ASP A 69 -15.01 -26.97 -8.39
C ASP A 69 -14.33 -26.17 -7.24
N PRO A 70 -14.66 -26.46 -5.97
CA PRO A 70 -14.16 -25.68 -4.82
C PRO A 70 -12.64 -25.81 -4.59
N GLY A 71 -11.97 -26.77 -5.22
CA GLY A 71 -10.54 -26.96 -5.21
C GLY A 71 -9.82 -26.49 -6.49
N GLY A 72 -10.58 -25.90 -7.44
CA GLY A 72 -10.04 -25.39 -8.70
C GLY A 72 -9.41 -24.01 -8.55
N TYR A 73 -9.65 -23.15 -9.54
CA TYR A 73 -9.06 -21.80 -9.58
C TYR A 73 -9.37 -20.99 -8.35
N CYS A 74 -8.37 -20.31 -7.78
CA CYS A 74 -8.49 -19.50 -6.57
C CYS A 74 -8.14 -18.04 -6.87
N VAL A 75 -9.07 -17.13 -6.57
CA VAL A 75 -8.88 -15.69 -6.67
C VAL A 75 -8.78 -15.11 -5.25
N ALA A 76 -7.74 -14.31 -4.96
CA ALA A 76 -7.65 -13.58 -3.71
C ALA A 76 -8.13 -12.14 -3.85
N ILE A 77 -8.75 -11.62 -2.79
CA ILE A 77 -9.08 -10.21 -2.64
C ILE A 77 -8.48 -9.74 -1.32
N ARG A 78 -7.79 -8.61 -1.34
CA ARG A 78 -7.10 -8.03 -0.17
C ARG A 78 -7.69 -6.68 0.21
N ALA A 79 -7.86 -6.48 1.49
CA ALA A 79 -8.06 -5.16 2.11
C ALA A 79 -7.16 -5.02 3.34
N ASP A 80 -6.56 -3.85 3.50
CA ASP A 80 -5.84 -3.44 4.69
C ASP A 80 -6.77 -2.88 5.77
N TYR A 81 -6.30 -2.74 7.03
CA TYR A 81 -7.16 -2.24 8.11
C TYR A 81 -6.49 -1.51 9.28
N ASP A 82 -5.22 -1.20 9.17
CA ASP A 82 -4.56 -0.39 10.20
C ASP A 82 -4.88 1.10 10.06
N ALA A 83 -4.63 1.85 11.13
CA ALA A 83 -4.90 3.28 11.22
C ALA A 83 -3.62 4.05 11.55
N LEU A 84 -3.70 5.37 11.43
CA LEU A 84 -2.58 6.29 11.59
C LEU A 84 -2.59 7.02 12.94
N PRO A 85 -1.41 7.37 13.48
CA PRO A 85 -1.29 8.17 14.72
C PRO A 85 -1.62 9.65 14.46
N LEU A 86 -2.89 9.93 14.23
CA LEU A 86 -3.41 11.24 13.82
C LEU A 86 -4.70 11.55 14.56
N THR A 87 -4.82 12.76 15.14
CA THR A 87 -6.07 13.19 15.77
C THR A 87 -7.08 13.60 14.71
N GLU A 88 -8.24 12.98 14.71
CA GLU A 88 -9.31 13.26 13.77
C GLU A 88 -9.92 14.66 14.00
N ALA A 89 -10.26 15.34 12.90
CA ALA A 89 -10.91 16.65 12.87
C ALA A 89 -12.06 16.73 11.85
N THR A 90 -12.69 15.59 11.54
CA THR A 90 -13.80 15.54 10.57
C THR A 90 -15.11 16.09 11.10
N GLY A 91 -15.35 15.99 12.42
CA GLY A 91 -16.62 16.34 13.06
C GLY A 91 -17.76 15.36 12.77
N LEU A 92 -17.45 14.18 12.26
CA LEU A 92 -18.45 13.13 11.97
C LEU A 92 -19.09 12.60 13.26
N PRO A 93 -20.37 12.18 13.24
CA PRO A 93 -21.03 11.59 14.40
C PRO A 93 -20.49 10.22 14.81
N PHE A 94 -19.65 9.63 13.96
CA PHE A 94 -18.94 8.39 14.17
C PHE A 94 -17.41 8.58 14.09
N ALA A 95 -16.92 9.77 14.46
CA ALA A 95 -15.49 10.04 14.56
C ALA A 95 -14.79 9.07 15.52
N SER A 96 -13.48 8.95 15.37
CA SER A 96 -12.64 8.07 16.20
C SER A 96 -12.90 8.28 17.71
N GLU A 97 -13.12 7.17 18.41
CA GLU A 97 -13.20 7.12 19.89
C GLU A 97 -11.83 6.89 20.53
N ASN A 98 -10.78 6.63 19.73
CA ASN A 98 -9.40 6.45 20.17
C ASN A 98 -8.60 7.73 19.97
N PRO A 99 -8.34 8.53 21.05
CA PRO A 99 -7.64 9.80 20.92
C PRO A 99 -6.27 9.64 20.26
N GLY A 100 -6.01 10.46 19.24
CA GLY A 100 -4.74 10.43 18.52
C GLY A 100 -4.58 9.32 17.48
N VAL A 101 -5.66 8.57 17.18
CA VAL A 101 -5.67 7.52 16.14
C VAL A 101 -6.85 7.75 15.20
N MET A 102 -6.63 7.64 13.90
CA MET A 102 -7.67 7.84 12.89
C MET A 102 -7.43 6.97 11.66
N HIS A 103 -8.49 6.45 11.03
CA HIS A 103 -8.45 5.92 9.66
C HIS A 103 -8.29 7.05 8.63
N ALA A 104 -7.11 7.67 8.60
CA ALA A 104 -6.82 8.78 7.69
C ALA A 104 -6.30 8.34 6.30
N CYS A 105 -6.23 7.02 6.06
CA CYS A 105 -5.94 6.43 4.75
C CYS A 105 -7.15 5.73 4.12
N GLY A 106 -8.26 5.59 4.85
CA GLY A 106 -9.51 5.00 4.33
C GLY A 106 -9.56 3.47 4.41
N HIS A 107 -8.69 2.84 5.22
CA HIS A 107 -8.64 1.38 5.38
C HIS A 107 -9.93 0.82 6.01
N ASP A 108 -10.68 1.60 6.78
CA ASP A 108 -12.03 1.28 7.24
C ASP A 108 -13.01 1.05 6.07
N MET A 109 -12.87 1.81 4.98
CA MET A 109 -13.64 1.62 3.75
C MET A 109 -13.17 0.38 2.99
N HIS A 110 -11.87 0.12 2.90
CA HIS A 110 -11.34 -1.05 2.21
C HIS A 110 -11.84 -2.34 2.89
N THR A 111 -11.64 -2.45 4.21
CA THR A 111 -12.07 -3.59 5.01
C THR A 111 -13.58 -3.81 4.96
N SER A 112 -14.38 -2.74 5.14
CA SER A 112 -15.83 -2.87 5.07
C SER A 112 -16.32 -3.28 3.68
N SER A 113 -15.69 -2.77 2.62
CA SER A 113 -16.03 -3.14 1.24
C SER A 113 -15.75 -4.62 0.98
N LEU A 114 -14.60 -5.14 1.43
CA LEU A 114 -14.28 -6.56 1.31
C LEU A 114 -15.23 -7.45 2.14
N LEU A 115 -15.63 -7.02 3.34
CA LEU A 115 -16.69 -7.71 4.10
C LEU A 115 -18.02 -7.72 3.35
N GLY A 116 -18.37 -6.61 2.70
CA GLY A 116 -19.53 -6.51 1.83
C GLY A 116 -19.46 -7.44 0.62
N ALA A 117 -18.31 -7.49 -0.04
CA ALA A 117 -18.03 -8.41 -1.14
C ALA A 117 -18.13 -9.87 -0.69
N ALA A 118 -17.56 -10.20 0.49
CA ALA A 118 -17.65 -11.53 1.10
C ALA A 118 -19.10 -11.95 1.30
N LYS A 119 -19.95 -11.06 1.84
CA LYS A 119 -21.36 -11.32 2.04
C LYS A 119 -22.07 -11.61 0.73
N ILE A 120 -21.84 -10.82 -0.31
CA ILE A 120 -22.41 -11.04 -1.66
C ILE A 120 -21.94 -12.38 -2.22
N LEU A 121 -20.65 -12.69 -2.15
CA LEU A 121 -20.06 -13.93 -2.65
C LEU A 121 -20.60 -15.16 -1.92
N CYS A 122 -20.84 -15.08 -0.61
CA CYS A 122 -21.51 -16.13 0.15
C CYS A 122 -22.94 -16.40 -0.35
N GLU A 123 -23.70 -15.35 -0.70
CA GLU A 123 -25.07 -15.47 -1.21
C GLU A 123 -25.15 -16.05 -2.64
N ILE A 124 -24.06 -15.95 -3.42
CA ILE A 124 -23.98 -16.54 -4.76
C ILE A 124 -23.03 -17.75 -4.81
N ARG A 125 -22.68 -18.31 -3.66
CA ARG A 125 -21.64 -19.34 -3.49
C ARG A 125 -21.80 -20.53 -4.43
N GLU A 126 -23.05 -21.00 -4.62
CA GLU A 126 -23.36 -22.15 -5.48
C GLU A 126 -23.08 -21.91 -6.99
N GLU A 127 -22.95 -20.65 -7.39
CA GLU A 127 -22.62 -20.29 -8.78
C GLU A 127 -21.11 -20.10 -9.00
N LEU A 128 -20.30 -20.00 -7.92
CA LEU A 128 -18.85 -19.82 -8.03
C LEU A 128 -18.17 -21.12 -8.53
N ASN A 129 -17.33 -20.96 -9.53
CA ASN A 129 -16.52 -22.06 -10.09
C ASN A 129 -15.06 -21.93 -9.69
N GLY A 130 -14.74 -22.40 -8.51
CA GLY A 130 -13.46 -22.21 -7.84
C GLY A 130 -13.63 -21.65 -6.44
N SER A 131 -12.62 -20.98 -5.92
CA SER A 131 -12.61 -20.42 -4.58
C SER A 131 -12.23 -18.95 -4.56
N VAL A 132 -12.67 -18.22 -3.54
CA VAL A 132 -12.23 -16.86 -3.25
C VAL A 132 -11.52 -16.84 -1.89
N MET A 133 -10.28 -16.39 -1.88
CA MET A 133 -9.50 -16.13 -0.65
C MET A 133 -9.69 -14.67 -0.26
N LEU A 134 -10.19 -14.45 0.95
CA LEU A 134 -10.34 -13.11 1.52
C LEU A 134 -9.15 -12.85 2.44
N ILE A 135 -8.40 -11.79 2.20
CA ILE A 135 -7.22 -11.39 2.96
C ILE A 135 -7.50 -10.03 3.59
N PHE A 136 -7.58 -9.99 4.90
CA PHE A 136 -7.67 -8.77 5.69
C PHE A 136 -6.32 -8.54 6.33
N GLU A 137 -5.62 -7.57 5.83
CA GLU A 137 -4.21 -7.34 6.09
C GLU A 137 -4.01 -6.29 7.16
N PRO A 138 -3.13 -6.55 8.17
CA PRO A 138 -2.71 -5.56 9.16
C PRO A 138 -1.54 -4.73 8.65
N SER A 139 -1.23 -3.61 9.31
CA SER A 139 0.11 -2.97 9.28
C SER A 139 0.63 -2.56 7.91
N GLU A 140 -0.22 -2.11 7.00
CA GLU A 140 0.22 -1.57 5.71
C GLU A 140 1.10 -0.32 5.89
N GLU A 141 0.76 0.52 6.87
CA GLU A 141 1.40 1.82 7.13
C GLU A 141 2.73 1.72 7.91
N MET A 142 3.14 0.51 8.29
CA MET A 142 4.36 0.29 9.07
C MET A 142 5.20 -0.84 8.48
N TYR A 143 6.46 -0.52 8.12
CA TYR A 143 7.43 -1.55 7.71
C TYR A 143 7.62 -2.63 8.80
N PRO A 144 7.74 -3.92 8.44
CA PRO A 144 7.99 -4.48 7.11
C PRO A 144 6.75 -4.66 6.22
N GLY A 145 5.57 -4.23 6.66
CA GLY A 145 4.30 -4.38 5.98
C GLY A 145 3.59 -5.68 6.33
N GLY A 146 2.27 -5.60 6.47
CA GLY A 146 1.43 -6.75 6.80
C GLY A 146 1.44 -7.82 5.72
N ALA A 147 1.50 -7.43 4.44
CA ALA A 147 1.62 -8.37 3.33
C ALA A 147 2.81 -9.31 3.51
N ARG A 148 3.98 -8.76 3.80
CA ARG A 148 5.18 -9.54 4.05
C ARG A 148 5.06 -10.38 5.31
N MET A 149 4.59 -9.77 6.41
CA MET A 149 4.41 -10.48 7.69
C MET A 149 3.46 -11.67 7.55
N MET A 150 2.34 -11.51 6.86
CA MET A 150 1.39 -12.60 6.62
C MET A 150 1.97 -13.70 5.72
N MET A 151 2.72 -13.34 4.68
CA MET A 151 3.38 -14.33 3.81
C MET A 151 4.48 -15.09 4.54
N ASP A 152 5.29 -14.42 5.36
CA ASP A 152 6.35 -15.06 6.17
C ASP A 152 5.75 -15.98 7.25
N ASP A 153 4.52 -15.71 7.70
CA ASP A 153 3.76 -16.52 8.67
C ASP A 153 2.85 -17.59 8.00
N GLY A 154 3.07 -17.88 6.71
CA GLY A 154 2.46 -19.00 6.02
C GLY A 154 1.06 -18.76 5.43
N LEU A 155 0.69 -17.51 5.12
CA LEU A 155 -0.59 -17.16 4.48
C LEU A 155 -0.93 -18.07 3.28
N PHE A 156 0.06 -18.45 2.50
CA PHE A 156 -0.09 -19.23 1.27
C PHE A 156 0.36 -20.69 1.37
N ASP A 157 0.61 -21.20 2.57
CA ASP A 157 1.10 -22.58 2.75
C ASP A 157 0.09 -23.65 2.32
N GLU A 158 -1.20 -23.40 2.49
CA GLU A 158 -2.25 -24.35 2.10
C GLU A 158 -2.74 -24.11 0.67
N VAL A 159 -2.89 -22.84 0.26
CA VAL A 159 -3.39 -22.45 -1.06
C VAL A 159 -2.64 -21.20 -1.51
N LEU A 160 -1.92 -21.30 -2.61
CA LEU A 160 -1.42 -20.14 -3.34
C LEU A 160 -2.50 -19.72 -4.34
N PRO A 161 -3.09 -18.54 -4.24
CA PRO A 161 -4.10 -18.10 -5.21
C PRO A 161 -3.48 -17.89 -6.60
N ASP A 162 -4.29 -18.11 -7.64
CA ASP A 162 -3.87 -17.92 -9.01
C ASP A 162 -3.76 -16.47 -9.41
N GLU A 163 -4.57 -15.61 -8.79
CA GLU A 163 -4.60 -14.16 -9.00
C GLU A 163 -4.98 -13.45 -7.69
N ILE A 164 -4.50 -12.22 -7.53
CA ILE A 164 -4.85 -11.38 -6.38
C ILE A 164 -5.26 -9.97 -6.82
N TYR A 165 -6.28 -9.44 -6.18
CA TYR A 165 -6.83 -8.11 -6.40
C TYR A 165 -6.91 -7.34 -5.09
N GLY A 166 -6.63 -6.04 -5.17
CA GLY A 166 -6.84 -5.10 -4.07
C GLY A 166 -7.13 -3.73 -4.62
N PHE A 167 -7.75 -2.88 -3.83
CA PHE A 167 -7.93 -1.50 -4.21
C PHE A 167 -7.50 -0.55 -3.08
N HIS A 168 -7.29 0.69 -3.47
CA HIS A 168 -7.18 1.80 -2.52
C HIS A 168 -8.14 2.91 -2.92
N CYS A 169 -8.74 3.54 -1.95
CA CYS A 169 -9.58 4.71 -2.15
C CYS A 169 -8.77 5.88 -2.75
N LEU A 170 -9.42 6.68 -3.59
CA LEU A 170 -8.81 7.82 -4.27
C LEU A 170 -9.65 9.08 -4.05
N PRO A 171 -9.19 10.01 -3.19
CA PRO A 171 -9.93 11.23 -2.87
C PRO A 171 -10.15 12.20 -4.03
N GLU A 172 -9.30 12.14 -5.06
CA GLU A 172 -9.42 13.00 -6.25
C GLU A 172 -10.44 12.46 -7.27
N MET A 173 -10.86 11.20 -7.11
CA MET A 173 -11.80 10.53 -8.01
C MET A 173 -13.21 10.54 -7.41
N GLU A 174 -14.19 10.89 -8.23
CA GLU A 174 -15.59 10.88 -7.80
C GLU A 174 -16.09 9.47 -7.50
N VAL A 175 -17.05 9.40 -6.58
CA VAL A 175 -17.79 8.17 -6.25
C VAL A 175 -18.42 7.54 -7.50
N GLY A 176 -18.36 6.22 -7.63
CA GLY A 176 -18.89 5.48 -8.79
C GLY A 176 -17.86 5.23 -9.89
N ARG A 177 -16.63 5.69 -9.72
CA ARG A 177 -15.52 5.50 -10.67
C ARG A 177 -14.46 4.58 -10.12
N ILE A 178 -13.78 3.88 -11.01
CA ILE A 178 -12.55 3.12 -10.70
C ILE A 178 -11.44 3.50 -11.68
N GLY A 179 -10.20 3.30 -11.25
CA GLY A 179 -9.05 3.56 -12.12
C GLY A 179 -7.93 2.56 -11.89
N MET A 180 -7.19 2.23 -12.95
CA MET A 180 -6.10 1.27 -12.89
C MET A 180 -4.98 1.62 -13.88
N ARG A 181 -3.86 0.89 -13.75
CA ARG A 181 -2.73 1.03 -14.66
C ARG A 181 -2.06 -0.31 -14.88
N LYS A 182 -1.75 -0.65 -16.12
CA LYS A 182 -0.96 -1.83 -16.49
C LYS A 182 0.52 -1.64 -16.17
N GLY A 183 1.18 -2.74 -15.83
CA GLY A 183 2.61 -2.74 -15.56
C GLY A 183 2.99 -1.91 -14.33
N ARG A 184 4.07 -1.13 -14.43
CA ARG A 184 4.54 -0.27 -13.34
C ARG A 184 3.46 0.71 -12.90
N TYR A 185 3.14 0.72 -11.60
CA TYR A 185 2.06 1.57 -11.09
C TYR A 185 2.48 2.43 -9.91
N MET A 186 3.02 1.85 -8.82
CA MET A 186 3.46 2.59 -7.65
C MET A 186 4.95 2.38 -7.38
N ALA A 187 5.61 3.40 -6.84
CA ALA A 187 7.06 3.37 -6.62
C ALA A 187 7.45 2.48 -5.45
N SER A 188 8.68 1.97 -5.47
CA SER A 188 9.34 1.43 -4.28
C SER A 188 9.62 2.54 -3.27
N THR A 189 9.90 2.15 -2.02
CA THR A 189 10.38 3.09 -0.99
C THR A 189 11.54 2.48 -0.23
N ASP A 190 12.64 3.23 -0.15
CA ASP A 190 13.77 2.91 0.70
C ASP A 190 14.21 4.14 1.46
N GLU A 191 14.62 3.93 2.69
CA GLU A 191 15.22 4.97 3.53
C GLU A 191 16.74 4.81 3.58
N LEU A 192 17.43 5.92 3.57
CA LEU A 192 18.88 5.98 3.46
C LEU A 192 19.44 6.77 4.63
N TYR A 193 20.36 6.17 5.36
CA TYR A 193 20.98 6.75 6.55
C TYR A 193 22.49 6.75 6.40
N TRP A 194 23.11 7.94 6.37
CA TRP A 194 24.55 8.09 6.31
C TRP A 194 25.09 8.62 7.63
N THR A 195 26.22 8.06 8.07
CA THR A 195 27.10 8.66 9.07
C THR A 195 28.47 8.88 8.43
N ILE A 196 28.79 10.14 8.20
CA ILE A 196 30.07 10.54 7.62
C ILE A 196 30.99 10.92 8.77
N LYS A 197 32.09 10.17 8.92
CA LYS A 197 33.08 10.39 9.96
C LYS A 197 34.29 11.10 9.40
N GLY A 198 34.79 12.08 10.15
CA GLY A 198 35.98 12.84 9.84
C GLY A 198 36.86 13.02 11.08
N LYS A 199 37.55 14.12 11.14
CA LYS A 199 38.30 14.58 12.28
C LYS A 199 38.02 16.06 12.46
N GLY A 200 37.28 16.38 13.50
CA GLY A 200 36.92 17.74 13.84
C GLY A 200 38.13 18.59 14.27
N GLY A 201 37.89 19.88 14.38
CA GLY A 201 38.95 20.80 14.78
C GLY A 201 38.55 22.26 14.71
N HIS A 202 39.53 23.13 14.91
CA HIS A 202 39.31 24.58 14.81
C HIS A 202 39.17 25.01 13.34
N GLY A 203 38.11 25.69 12.98
CA GLY A 203 37.81 26.09 11.61
C GLY A 203 38.86 26.98 10.93
N ALA A 204 39.74 27.65 11.71
CA ALA A 204 40.84 28.43 11.15
C ALA A 204 42.12 27.59 10.87
N THR A 205 42.14 26.31 11.27
CA THR A 205 43.27 25.38 11.01
C THR A 205 42.80 24.12 10.29
N PRO A 206 42.12 24.24 9.12
CA PRO A 206 41.49 23.10 8.43
C PRO A 206 42.47 22.02 8.00
N HIS A 207 43.74 22.35 7.81
CA HIS A 207 44.83 21.40 7.48
C HIS A 207 45.12 20.36 8.55
N LEU A 208 44.60 20.51 9.77
CA LEU A 208 44.73 19.56 10.90
C LEU A 208 43.46 18.69 11.08
N SER A 209 42.45 18.92 10.29
CA SER A 209 41.15 18.24 10.36
C SER A 209 40.83 17.46 9.07
N VAL A 210 39.84 16.59 9.16
CA VAL A 210 39.14 15.99 8.00
C VAL A 210 37.67 16.41 8.14
N ASP A 211 37.23 17.31 7.29
CA ASP A 211 35.94 17.99 7.43
C ASP A 211 34.76 17.13 6.93
N PRO A 212 33.97 16.54 7.82
CA PRO A 212 32.84 15.69 7.41
C PRO A 212 31.68 16.50 6.82
N ILE A 213 31.57 17.81 7.09
CA ILE A 213 30.56 18.67 6.46
C ILE A 213 30.86 18.83 4.97
N LEU A 214 32.14 19.05 4.64
CA LEU A 214 32.56 19.16 3.24
C LEU A 214 32.36 17.84 2.51
N ILE A 215 32.76 16.72 3.11
CA ILE A 215 32.59 15.37 2.55
C ILE A 215 31.10 15.09 2.28
N ALA A 216 30.24 15.28 3.27
CA ALA A 216 28.80 15.06 3.15
C ALA A 216 28.17 15.94 2.06
N SER A 217 28.59 17.20 1.95
CA SER A 217 28.12 18.10 0.91
C SER A 217 28.49 17.60 -0.50
N HIS A 218 29.71 17.10 -0.71
CA HIS A 218 30.11 16.48 -1.96
C HIS A 218 29.32 15.21 -2.27
N ILE A 219 29.02 14.39 -1.28
CA ILE A 219 28.19 13.18 -1.43
C ILE A 219 26.78 13.58 -1.94
N VAL A 220 26.12 14.56 -1.31
CA VAL A 220 24.78 15.02 -1.71
C VAL A 220 24.77 15.44 -3.17
N VAL A 221 25.74 16.26 -3.59
CA VAL A 221 25.83 16.75 -4.98
C VAL A 221 26.14 15.61 -5.95
N ALA A 222 27.11 14.76 -5.63
CA ALA A 222 27.53 13.67 -6.50
C ALA A 222 26.43 12.60 -6.67
N LEU A 223 25.63 12.33 -5.67
CA LEU A 223 24.54 11.34 -5.75
C LEU A 223 23.43 11.77 -6.71
N GLN A 224 23.27 13.07 -6.99
CA GLN A 224 22.29 13.56 -7.99
C GLN A 224 22.57 13.01 -9.41
N GLN A 225 23.78 12.57 -9.70
CA GLN A 225 24.09 11.94 -10.99
C GLN A 225 23.37 10.60 -11.19
N ILE A 226 22.95 9.91 -10.12
CA ILE A 226 22.17 8.67 -10.24
C ILE A 226 20.88 8.97 -11.00
N VAL A 227 20.19 10.05 -10.65
CA VAL A 227 18.96 10.47 -11.30
C VAL A 227 19.25 11.10 -12.66
N SER A 228 20.23 12.00 -12.74
CA SER A 228 20.43 12.84 -13.94
C SER A 228 21.27 12.18 -15.02
N ARG A 229 22.09 11.16 -14.73
CA ARG A 229 23.04 10.55 -15.66
C ARG A 229 23.02 9.03 -15.72
N ASN A 230 22.48 8.34 -14.69
CA ASN A 230 22.47 6.88 -14.66
C ASN A 230 21.06 6.30 -14.87
N ALA A 231 20.01 6.97 -14.42
CA ALA A 231 18.64 6.55 -14.71
C ALA A 231 18.35 6.68 -16.21
N ALA A 232 17.70 5.67 -16.79
CA ALA A 232 17.18 5.79 -18.14
C ALA A 232 16.15 6.93 -18.20
N PRO A 233 16.08 7.74 -19.28
CA PRO A 233 15.20 8.91 -19.33
C PRO A 233 13.71 8.61 -19.04
N MET A 234 13.26 7.40 -19.33
CA MET A 234 11.88 6.95 -19.10
C MET A 234 11.70 6.18 -17.79
N MET A 235 12.73 6.20 -16.91
CA MET A 235 12.69 5.57 -15.59
C MET A 235 12.60 6.63 -14.50
N PRO A 236 11.41 6.99 -14.04
CA PRO A 236 11.27 7.94 -12.95
C PRO A 236 12.02 7.45 -11.71
N THR A 237 12.89 8.31 -11.20
CA THR A 237 13.72 8.03 -10.04
C THR A 237 13.79 9.27 -9.16
N VAL A 238 13.51 9.13 -7.87
CA VAL A 238 13.65 10.21 -6.89
C VAL A 238 14.73 9.82 -5.89
N LEU A 239 15.70 10.69 -5.68
CA LEU A 239 16.67 10.62 -4.60
C LEU A 239 16.68 11.97 -3.90
N SER A 240 16.22 12.00 -2.65
CA SER A 240 16.06 13.22 -1.88
C SER A 240 16.65 13.08 -0.48
N PHE A 241 17.13 14.18 0.06
CA PHE A 241 17.67 14.28 1.41
C PHE A 241 16.74 15.15 2.24
N GLY A 242 16.20 14.59 3.33
CA GLY A 242 15.30 15.29 4.24
C GLY A 242 16.01 15.84 5.48
N ARG A 243 17.22 15.32 5.79
CA ARG A 243 17.95 15.69 7.00
C ARG A 243 19.44 15.73 6.73
N PHE A 244 20.11 16.76 7.31
CA PHE A 244 21.55 16.94 7.25
C PHE A 244 22.00 17.61 8.57
N ILE A 245 22.73 16.90 9.41
CA ILE A 245 23.15 17.36 10.74
C ILE A 245 24.64 17.25 10.90
N GLY A 246 25.28 18.41 11.10
CA GLY A 246 26.66 18.53 11.51
C GLY A 246 26.72 19.47 12.73
N GLU A 247 26.81 18.92 13.93
CA GLU A 247 26.71 19.68 15.17
C GLU A 247 28.05 20.37 15.55
N GLY A 248 28.51 21.27 14.66
CA GLY A 248 29.63 22.15 14.91
C GLY A 248 29.23 23.53 15.41
N ARG A 249 30.13 24.49 15.25
CA ARG A 249 29.87 25.93 15.48
C ARG A 249 30.58 26.72 14.39
N THR A 250 30.38 28.03 14.37
CA THR A 250 31.01 28.90 13.35
C THR A 250 32.52 28.70 13.19
N ASN A 251 33.21 28.31 14.25
CA ASN A 251 34.67 28.06 14.27
C ASN A 251 35.08 26.64 14.74
N ILE A 252 34.11 25.70 14.79
CA ILE A 252 34.34 24.30 15.20
C ILE A 252 33.82 23.37 14.11
N ILE A 253 34.69 22.62 13.48
CA ILE A 253 34.36 21.51 12.60
C ILE A 253 34.01 20.31 13.46
N PRO A 254 32.83 19.62 13.24
CA PRO A 254 32.44 18.45 14.02
C PRO A 254 33.23 17.20 13.60
N ASP A 255 33.18 16.14 14.41
CA ASP A 255 33.80 14.86 14.08
C ASP A 255 32.92 14.02 13.13
N GLU A 256 31.62 14.26 13.09
CA GLU A 256 30.69 13.51 12.23
C GLU A 256 29.58 14.38 11.65
N VAL A 257 29.00 13.90 10.52
CA VAL A 257 27.75 14.41 9.94
C VAL A 257 26.80 13.26 9.72
N LYS A 258 25.54 13.43 10.09
CA LYS A 258 24.44 12.50 9.79
C LYS A 258 23.55 13.07 8.71
N MET A 259 23.22 12.21 7.72
CA MET A 259 22.26 12.55 6.68
C MET A 259 21.21 11.45 6.59
N GLU A 260 19.98 11.85 6.26
CA GLU A 260 18.88 10.94 6.01
C GLU A 260 18.20 11.33 4.71
N GLY A 261 17.79 10.33 3.94
CA GLY A 261 17.16 10.52 2.64
C GLY A 261 16.31 9.33 2.22
N ILE A 262 15.73 9.44 1.03
CA ILE A 262 14.91 8.39 0.42
C ILE A 262 15.33 8.13 -1.01
N ILE A 263 15.11 6.90 -1.48
CA ILE A 263 15.11 6.61 -2.91
C ILE A 263 13.80 5.93 -3.30
N ARG A 264 13.24 6.35 -4.46
CA ARG A 264 12.02 5.80 -5.04
C ARG A 264 12.21 5.52 -6.51
N THR A 265 11.75 4.36 -6.97
CA THR A 265 11.78 3.94 -8.38
C THR A 265 10.68 2.92 -8.68
N PHE A 266 10.46 2.61 -9.97
CA PHE A 266 9.41 1.71 -10.43
C PHE A 266 9.94 0.37 -10.95
N ASP A 267 11.21 0.08 -10.73
CA ASP A 267 11.86 -1.12 -11.27
C ASP A 267 12.77 -1.73 -10.21
N ALA A 268 12.60 -3.02 -9.95
CA ALA A 268 13.30 -3.72 -8.89
C ALA A 268 14.81 -3.84 -9.16
N ASP A 269 15.20 -4.13 -10.41
CA ASP A 269 16.62 -4.27 -10.79
C ASP A 269 17.32 -2.92 -10.75
N TRP A 270 16.66 -1.85 -11.23
CA TRP A 270 17.19 -0.51 -11.13
C TRP A 270 17.30 -0.04 -9.67
N ARG A 271 16.34 -0.39 -8.81
CA ARG A 271 16.40 -0.15 -7.37
C ARG A 271 17.70 -0.69 -6.76
N LEU A 272 18.01 -1.96 -7.01
CA LEU A 272 19.25 -2.59 -6.51
C LEU A 272 20.50 -1.93 -7.07
N GLN A 273 20.52 -1.60 -8.37
CA GLN A 273 21.62 -0.85 -8.98
C GLN A 273 21.80 0.54 -8.34
N CYS A 274 20.73 1.21 -7.96
CA CYS A 274 20.79 2.49 -7.24
C CYS A 274 21.46 2.30 -5.88
N HIS A 275 21.09 1.28 -5.09
CA HIS A 275 21.72 1.00 -3.80
C HIS A 275 23.23 0.79 -3.92
N GLU A 276 23.67 -0.01 -4.89
CA GLU A 276 25.10 -0.22 -5.16
C GLU A 276 25.82 1.08 -5.54
N LYS A 277 25.21 1.89 -6.42
CA LYS A 277 25.78 3.17 -6.85
C LYS A 277 25.86 4.17 -5.70
N ILE A 278 24.80 4.27 -4.88
CA ILE A 278 24.76 5.14 -3.70
C ILE A 278 25.92 4.77 -2.76
N ARG A 279 26.07 3.49 -2.44
CA ARG A 279 27.16 3.01 -1.58
C ARG A 279 28.52 3.33 -2.16
N LYS A 280 28.76 2.98 -3.41
CA LYS A 280 30.04 3.18 -4.08
C LYS A 280 30.44 4.65 -4.15
N ILE A 281 29.50 5.54 -4.50
CA ILE A 281 29.78 6.98 -4.62
C ILE A 281 30.04 7.57 -3.23
N SER A 282 29.18 7.26 -2.23
CA SER A 282 29.30 7.82 -0.88
C SER A 282 30.62 7.41 -0.20
N CYS A 283 30.91 6.11 -0.19
CA CYS A 283 32.13 5.60 0.43
C CYS A 283 33.39 6.06 -0.32
N GLY A 284 33.36 6.05 -1.67
CA GLY A 284 34.51 6.48 -2.47
C GLY A 284 34.85 7.97 -2.29
N ILE A 285 33.84 8.84 -2.13
CA ILE A 285 34.07 10.28 -1.85
C ILE A 285 34.67 10.44 -0.44
N ALA A 286 34.07 9.80 0.55
CA ALA A 286 34.56 9.89 1.93
C ALA A 286 36.01 9.44 2.04
N GLU A 287 36.35 8.28 1.49
CA GLU A 287 37.72 7.72 1.47
C GLU A 287 38.69 8.65 0.74
N SER A 288 38.35 9.17 -0.45
CA SER A 288 39.19 10.05 -1.22
C SER A 288 39.54 11.37 -0.50
N MET A 289 38.69 11.78 0.44
CA MET A 289 38.84 13.00 1.24
C MET A 289 39.39 12.70 2.65
N GLY A 290 39.78 11.44 2.93
CA GLY A 290 40.41 11.01 4.18
C GLY A 290 39.43 10.75 5.33
N GLY A 291 38.14 10.66 5.04
CA GLY A 291 37.09 10.31 6.00
C GLY A 291 36.53 8.91 5.78
N GLU A 292 35.51 8.57 6.55
CA GLU A 292 34.75 7.30 6.45
C GLU A 292 33.27 7.56 6.23
N CYS A 293 32.60 6.60 5.59
CA CYS A 293 31.14 6.64 5.35
C CYS A 293 30.51 5.33 5.76
N ASP A 294 29.69 5.36 6.80
CA ASP A 294 28.78 4.28 7.14
C ASP A 294 27.41 4.59 6.48
N LEU A 295 26.97 3.69 5.61
CA LEU A 295 25.66 3.79 4.95
C LEU A 295 24.79 2.58 5.33
N PHE A 296 23.70 2.85 6.01
CA PHE A 296 22.59 1.91 6.20
C PHE A 296 21.49 2.23 5.21
N ILE A 297 21.01 1.22 4.49
CA ILE A 297 19.85 1.30 3.60
C ILE A 297 18.76 0.43 4.22
N ASP A 298 17.68 1.07 4.62
CA ASP A 298 16.48 0.38 5.06
C ASP A 298 15.60 0.08 3.83
N TYR A 299 15.48 -1.22 3.54
CA TYR A 299 14.75 -1.70 2.36
C TYR A 299 13.26 -1.70 2.67
N GLY A 300 12.55 -0.70 2.19
CA GLY A 300 11.10 -0.61 2.29
C GLY A 300 10.36 -1.43 1.23
N TYR A 301 9.17 -0.98 0.86
CA TYR A 301 8.29 -1.72 -0.06
C TYR A 301 8.85 -1.74 -1.49
N PRO A 302 8.72 -2.87 -2.21
CA PRO A 302 9.05 -2.94 -3.62
C PRO A 302 8.06 -2.12 -4.47
N PRO A 303 8.33 -1.92 -5.77
CA PRO A 303 7.36 -1.26 -6.64
C PRO A 303 6.12 -2.16 -6.86
N VAL A 304 4.93 -1.57 -6.88
CA VAL A 304 3.73 -2.26 -7.36
C VAL A 304 3.79 -2.33 -8.88
N VAL A 305 3.79 -3.55 -9.38
CA VAL A 305 3.72 -3.85 -10.82
C VAL A 305 2.47 -4.70 -11.05
N ASN A 306 1.49 -4.10 -11.68
CA ASN A 306 0.26 -4.80 -12.03
C ASN A 306 0.49 -5.74 -13.21
N ASP A 307 -0.06 -6.94 -13.14
CA ASP A 307 -0.12 -7.86 -14.28
C ASP A 307 -1.06 -7.31 -15.36
N ASP A 308 -0.63 -7.36 -16.61
CA ASP A 308 -1.36 -6.75 -17.73
C ASP A 308 -2.70 -7.45 -18.01
N GLU A 309 -2.78 -8.77 -17.87
CA GLU A 309 -4.01 -9.55 -18.08
C GLU A 309 -5.00 -9.34 -16.92
N CYS A 310 -4.51 -9.37 -15.67
CA CYS A 310 -5.33 -9.07 -14.50
C CYS A 310 -5.89 -7.65 -14.57
N THR A 311 -5.07 -6.68 -14.97
CA THR A 311 -5.48 -5.28 -15.11
C THR A 311 -6.51 -5.10 -16.23
N GLN A 312 -6.31 -5.79 -17.36
CA GLN A 312 -7.29 -5.74 -18.46
C GLN A 312 -8.63 -6.33 -18.02
N ARG A 313 -8.61 -7.41 -17.22
CA ARG A 313 -9.85 -7.99 -16.66
C ARG A 313 -10.57 -7.03 -15.73
N VAL A 314 -9.84 -6.37 -14.82
CA VAL A 314 -10.43 -5.35 -13.93
C VAL A 314 -11.07 -4.23 -14.76
N HIS A 315 -10.39 -3.76 -15.81
CA HIS A 315 -10.92 -2.75 -16.73
C HIS A 315 -12.22 -3.23 -17.40
N ASP A 316 -12.20 -4.40 -18.05
CA ASP A 316 -13.35 -4.90 -18.82
C ASP A 316 -14.54 -5.24 -17.91
N ASN A 317 -14.26 -5.79 -16.72
CA ASN A 317 -15.28 -6.02 -15.70
C ASN A 317 -15.82 -4.70 -15.15
N GLY A 318 -14.97 -3.68 -15.00
CA GLY A 318 -15.37 -2.33 -14.61
C GLY A 318 -16.31 -1.70 -15.64
N VAL A 319 -15.94 -1.74 -16.91
CA VAL A 319 -16.80 -1.26 -18.01
C VAL A 319 -18.15 -1.98 -18.02
N ALA A 320 -18.16 -3.29 -17.82
CA ALA A 320 -19.40 -4.06 -17.76
C ALA A 320 -20.26 -3.73 -16.53
N PHE A 321 -19.65 -3.42 -15.40
CA PHE A 321 -20.34 -3.18 -14.14
C PHE A 321 -20.76 -1.72 -13.92
N LEU A 322 -19.87 -0.76 -14.27
CA LEU A 322 -20.04 0.67 -13.98
C LEU A 322 -20.38 1.52 -15.21
N GLY A 323 -20.09 1.04 -16.43
CA GLY A 323 -20.10 1.81 -17.67
C GLY A 323 -18.70 2.34 -18.03
N GLU A 324 -18.44 2.49 -19.34
CA GLU A 324 -17.13 2.89 -19.86
C GLU A 324 -16.67 4.27 -19.34
N GLU A 325 -17.62 5.19 -19.16
CA GLU A 325 -17.37 6.55 -18.65
C GLU A 325 -16.90 6.60 -17.19
N ASN A 326 -17.00 5.50 -16.47
CA ASN A 326 -16.63 5.39 -15.05
C ASN A 326 -15.36 4.57 -14.81
N VAL A 327 -14.61 4.25 -15.88
CA VAL A 327 -13.39 3.44 -15.79
C VAL A 327 -12.22 4.19 -16.41
N ASP A 328 -11.23 4.52 -15.60
CA ASP A 328 -10.10 5.37 -15.99
C ASP A 328 -8.78 4.59 -16.08
N TRP A 329 -7.93 4.96 -17.04
CA TRP A 329 -6.51 4.62 -17.01
C TRP A 329 -5.75 5.68 -16.23
N LEU A 330 -4.93 5.26 -15.26
CA LEU A 330 -4.23 6.16 -14.35
C LEU A 330 -2.75 6.33 -14.69
N ASP A 331 -2.18 7.43 -14.22
CA ASP A 331 -0.75 7.68 -14.28
C ASP A 331 0.03 6.95 -13.16
N LEU A 332 1.37 6.98 -13.27
CA LEU A 332 2.29 6.49 -12.24
C LEU A 332 2.10 7.28 -10.92
N ARG A 333 2.25 6.59 -9.80
CA ARG A 333 2.19 7.20 -8.46
C ARG A 333 3.50 6.99 -7.70
N MET A 334 4.01 8.06 -7.09
CA MET A 334 5.24 8.00 -6.27
C MET A 334 4.99 7.52 -4.84
N THR A 335 3.74 7.24 -4.47
CA THR A 335 3.40 6.57 -3.20
C THR A 335 3.78 5.11 -3.27
N ALA A 336 4.08 4.52 -2.13
CA ALA A 336 4.38 3.09 -1.99
C ALA A 336 3.17 2.36 -1.41
N GLU A 337 3.20 1.02 -1.48
CA GLU A 337 2.12 0.14 -1.04
C GLU A 337 2.68 -1.28 -0.86
N ASP A 338 2.43 -1.91 0.27
CA ASP A 338 2.99 -3.22 0.58
C ASP A 338 2.29 -4.38 -0.15
N PHE A 339 1.10 -4.15 -0.73
CA PHE A 339 0.49 -5.06 -1.71
C PHE A 339 1.49 -5.50 -2.80
N ALA A 340 2.52 -4.71 -3.02
CA ALA A 340 3.63 -5.03 -3.91
C ALA A 340 4.29 -6.37 -3.60
N PHE A 341 4.33 -6.81 -2.34
CA PHE A 341 4.89 -8.11 -1.98
C PHE A 341 4.05 -9.27 -2.52
N PHE A 342 2.72 -9.14 -2.50
CA PHE A 342 1.83 -10.11 -3.15
C PHE A 342 2.02 -10.10 -4.66
N ALA A 343 2.08 -8.91 -5.28
CA ALA A 343 2.25 -8.75 -6.72
C ALA A 343 3.59 -9.28 -7.26
N GLN A 344 4.62 -9.42 -6.42
CA GLN A 344 5.86 -10.10 -6.79
C GLN A 344 5.74 -11.62 -6.86
N LYS A 345 4.73 -12.20 -6.23
CA LYS A 345 4.56 -13.65 -6.09
C LYS A 345 3.38 -14.20 -6.90
N ILE A 346 2.36 -13.40 -7.12
CA ILE A 346 1.09 -13.78 -7.73
C ILE A 346 0.71 -12.74 -8.78
N PRO A 347 0.18 -13.13 -9.96
CA PRO A 347 -0.42 -12.18 -10.90
C PRO A 347 -1.44 -11.29 -10.21
N ALA A 348 -1.27 -9.97 -10.27
CA ALA A 348 -1.99 -9.05 -9.41
C ALA A 348 -2.52 -7.81 -10.16
N CYS A 349 -3.62 -7.25 -9.69
CA CYS A 349 -4.03 -5.90 -10.04
C CYS A 349 -4.43 -5.11 -8.81
N TYR A 350 -3.70 -4.03 -8.56
CA TYR A 350 -4.04 -3.01 -7.59
C TYR A 350 -4.67 -1.82 -8.32
N PHE A 351 -5.90 -1.47 -7.95
CA PHE A 351 -6.68 -0.43 -8.63
C PHE A 351 -7.15 0.65 -7.64
N ARG A 352 -7.84 1.67 -8.12
CA ARG A 352 -8.37 2.77 -7.30
C ARG A 352 -9.89 2.81 -7.37
N VAL A 353 -10.49 3.23 -6.26
CA VAL A 353 -11.92 3.45 -6.13
C VAL A 353 -12.16 4.89 -5.69
N GLY A 354 -13.01 5.61 -6.42
CA GLY A 354 -13.34 6.99 -6.13
C GLY A 354 -14.16 7.13 -4.84
N ILE A 355 -13.76 8.11 -4.01
CA ILE A 355 -14.42 8.41 -2.72
C ILE A 355 -14.76 9.88 -2.56
N HIS A 356 -14.59 10.70 -3.59
CA HIS A 356 -14.83 12.14 -3.51
C HIS A 356 -16.28 12.46 -3.21
N VAL A 357 -16.49 13.25 -2.17
CA VAL A 357 -17.80 13.80 -1.81
C VAL A 357 -18.08 15.00 -2.70
N PRO A 358 -19.08 14.93 -3.62
CA PRO A 358 -19.37 16.02 -4.53
C PRO A 358 -19.66 17.34 -3.82
N GLY A 359 -19.09 18.43 -4.32
CA GLY A 359 -19.29 19.77 -3.78
C GLY A 359 -18.41 20.10 -2.54
N THR A 360 -17.54 19.20 -2.12
CA THR A 360 -16.53 19.48 -1.08
C THR A 360 -15.14 19.69 -1.70
N PRO A 361 -14.23 20.40 -1.04
CA PRO A 361 -12.82 20.40 -1.44
C PRO A 361 -12.23 18.98 -1.35
N VAL A 362 -11.35 18.64 -2.29
CA VAL A 362 -10.59 17.39 -2.21
C VAL A 362 -9.71 17.40 -0.97
N CYS A 363 -9.84 16.39 -0.12
CA CYS A 363 -8.98 16.18 1.04
C CYS A 363 -8.11 14.97 0.80
N ASN A 364 -6.80 15.17 0.73
CA ASN A 364 -5.84 14.09 0.52
C ASN A 364 -5.81 13.10 1.70
N LEU A 365 -5.32 11.90 1.42
CA LEU A 365 -5.01 10.90 2.43
C LEU A 365 -4.01 11.44 3.48
N HIS A 366 -3.95 10.82 4.65
CA HIS A 366 -3.11 11.20 5.79
C HIS A 366 -3.42 12.63 6.30
N ARG A 367 -4.68 13.03 6.20
CA ARG A 367 -5.16 14.33 6.72
C ARG A 367 -6.27 14.11 7.77
N PRO A 368 -6.29 14.95 8.83
CA PRO A 368 -7.24 14.80 9.93
C PRO A 368 -8.71 15.02 9.53
N ASN A 369 -8.95 15.55 8.38
CA ASN A 369 -10.28 15.87 7.84
C ASN A 369 -10.62 15.05 6.57
N LEU A 370 -10.01 13.88 6.38
CA LEU A 370 -10.36 12.98 5.29
C LEU A 370 -11.84 12.59 5.39
N LEU A 371 -12.56 12.76 4.31
CA LEU A 371 -13.96 12.33 4.16
C LEU A 371 -14.07 11.29 3.05
N VAL A 372 -14.82 10.24 3.33
CA VAL A 372 -15.17 9.20 2.37
C VAL A 372 -16.66 9.29 2.08
N ASP A 373 -17.06 9.40 0.83
CA ASP A 373 -18.44 9.26 0.42
C ASP A 373 -18.88 7.81 0.64
N GLU A 374 -19.76 7.56 1.61
CA GLU A 374 -20.20 6.20 1.97
C GLU A 374 -20.93 5.47 0.85
N ARG A 375 -21.41 6.19 -0.18
CA ARG A 375 -21.96 5.56 -1.38
C ARG A 375 -20.92 4.72 -2.13
N SER A 376 -19.63 5.05 -1.95
CA SER A 376 -18.52 4.27 -2.53
C SER A 376 -18.50 2.82 -2.06
N ILE A 377 -19.00 2.53 -0.86
CA ILE A 377 -19.00 1.19 -0.26
C ILE A 377 -19.92 0.24 -1.01
N GLU A 378 -21.11 0.70 -1.42
CA GLU A 378 -22.07 -0.12 -2.16
C GLU A 378 -21.46 -0.66 -3.46
N PHE A 379 -20.90 0.22 -4.28
CA PHE A 379 -20.35 -0.23 -5.57
C PHE A 379 -18.98 -0.87 -5.44
N ALA A 380 -18.14 -0.49 -4.48
CA ALA A 380 -16.86 -1.17 -4.23
C ALA A 380 -17.09 -2.64 -3.84
N SER A 381 -17.97 -2.89 -2.86
CA SER A 381 -18.35 -4.26 -2.47
C SER A 381 -18.94 -5.05 -3.65
N GLY A 382 -19.82 -4.41 -4.42
CA GLY A 382 -20.43 -5.04 -5.59
C GLY A 382 -19.42 -5.33 -6.69
N PHE A 383 -18.51 -4.39 -6.95
CA PHE A 383 -17.49 -4.55 -7.98
C PHE A 383 -16.45 -5.62 -7.61
N GLU A 384 -15.96 -5.65 -6.38
CA GLU A 384 -15.06 -6.71 -5.91
C GLU A 384 -15.68 -8.11 -6.06
N ALA A 385 -16.94 -8.25 -5.62
CA ALA A 385 -17.66 -9.51 -5.76
C ALA A 385 -17.86 -9.89 -7.23
N TYR A 386 -18.20 -8.92 -8.09
CA TYR A 386 -18.38 -9.15 -9.52
C TYR A 386 -17.07 -9.51 -10.21
N ASN A 387 -15.99 -8.80 -9.90
CA ASN A 387 -14.66 -9.08 -10.47
C ASN A 387 -14.20 -10.49 -10.12
N ALA A 388 -14.29 -10.89 -8.84
CA ALA A 388 -13.95 -12.26 -8.41
C ALA A 388 -14.80 -13.32 -9.12
N TYR A 389 -16.13 -13.11 -9.18
CA TYR A 389 -17.03 -14.01 -9.90
C TYR A 389 -16.63 -14.17 -11.37
N ARG A 390 -16.28 -13.06 -12.06
CA ARG A 390 -15.87 -13.10 -13.47
C ARG A 390 -14.55 -13.82 -13.67
N CYS A 391 -13.56 -13.56 -12.80
CA CYS A 391 -12.27 -14.25 -12.87
C CYS A 391 -12.43 -15.78 -12.76
N LEU A 392 -13.33 -16.24 -11.88
CA LEU A 392 -13.61 -17.67 -11.73
C LEU A 392 -14.33 -18.29 -12.94
N ILE A 393 -15.17 -17.54 -13.65
CA ILE A 393 -15.96 -18.06 -14.79
C ILE A 393 -15.18 -18.00 -16.10
N ASP A 394 -14.42 -16.95 -16.35
CA ASP A 394 -13.75 -16.76 -17.64
C ASP A 394 -12.64 -17.78 -17.87
N ARG A 395 -12.17 -18.48 -16.81
CA ARG A 395 -11.18 -19.57 -16.90
C ARG A 395 -11.75 -20.91 -17.40
N ILE A 396 -13.07 -21.10 -17.35
CA ILE A 396 -13.70 -22.32 -17.89
C ILE A 396 -13.62 -22.36 -19.42
N LYS A 397 -13.37 -21.22 -20.07
CA LYS A 397 -13.39 -21.10 -21.53
C LYS A 397 -12.03 -21.31 -22.20
N LYS A 398 -10.99 -21.59 -21.44
CA LYS A 398 -9.66 -21.98 -21.94
C LYS A 398 -9.39 -23.46 -21.70
#